data_779b8ee7943e3330cd7d4c3934c27a43
#
_entry.id   779b8ee7943e3330cd7d4c3934c27a43
#
_cell.length_a   1.000
_cell.length_b   1.000
_cell.length_c   1.000
_cell.angle_alpha   90.00
_cell.angle_beta   90.00
_cell.angle_gamma   90.00
#
_symmetry.space_group_name_H-M   'P 1'
#
loop_
_entity.id
_entity.type
_entity.pdbx_description
1 polymer ?
#
loop_
_entity_poly.entity_id
_entity_poly.type
_entity_poly.pdbx_seq_one_letter_code
_entity_poly.pdbx_strand_id
1 'polypeptide(L)'
;MPPDPACRRKFAERYTAAWCAHDPAAVAAFFSPSGSLSVNGAAPAVGRAAIAGLARDFMTTFPDLQVLMDDLIVRENSAAYHWTLVGTNTGPGGTGHRVRISGFEEWTFAADGLISESQGHFDAADYRHQLEHGVTTLRFLDEHEVRSRLRMSDLIEAMQQALVEFSAGRVVQPVRTVLQPGGELPLFGLMPSFVPSLPALGAKLVTLCAANAARGLDTHQALIVMFDPHTGVPQAVLDGRYITEARTAAVSAVSARLLARADSQVLGILGSGVQARSHFEALGLVRKFREVRAWSPNSARLYKFAAATGARAMAGAEAVVRGADVVVAATASPTPVIQNDWVSDGAHIIAVGACLPTERELDPALVARSRLIVDSRAAALKESGDVVIGMAEGRWTPAHVAAELGELPTRQNPREITIFKSLGLAVEDIFAAHLALSHAARP
;
A
#
# COMPACT_ATOMS: atom_id res chain seq x y z
N MET A 1 -16.51 -56.61 -5.06
CA MET A 1 -16.09 -55.58 -6.04
C MET A 1 -15.65 -54.33 -5.24
N PRO A 2 -14.52 -53.74 -5.54
CA PRO A 2 -14.22 -52.46 -4.90
C PRO A 2 -15.33 -51.47 -5.26
N PRO A 3 -15.81 -50.64 -4.31
CA PRO A 3 -16.87 -49.69 -4.58
C PRO A 3 -16.43 -48.67 -5.65
N ASP A 4 -17.36 -48.38 -6.56
CA ASP A 4 -17.18 -47.39 -7.64
C ASP A 4 -16.68 -46.07 -7.06
N PRO A 5 -15.63 -45.47 -7.63
CA PRO A 5 -15.11 -44.14 -7.22
C PRO A 5 -16.20 -43.07 -7.12
N ALA A 6 -17.20 -43.08 -8.01
CA ALA A 6 -18.33 -42.17 -7.96
C ALA A 6 -19.20 -42.38 -6.70
N CYS A 7 -19.33 -43.64 -6.23
CA CYS A 7 -20.05 -43.94 -4.98
C CYS A 7 -19.28 -43.40 -3.75
N ARG A 8 -17.95 -43.51 -3.76
CA ARG A 8 -17.09 -42.96 -2.69
C ARG A 8 -17.13 -41.44 -2.66
N ARG A 9 -17.18 -40.78 -3.81
CA ARG A 9 -17.31 -39.32 -3.88
C ARG A 9 -18.64 -38.85 -3.28
N LYS A 10 -19.77 -39.50 -3.63
CA LYS A 10 -21.07 -39.21 -3.04
C LYS A 10 -21.10 -39.46 -1.51
N PHE A 11 -20.37 -40.44 -1.04
CA PHE A 11 -20.22 -40.74 0.39
C PHE A 11 -19.50 -39.57 1.08
N ALA A 12 -18.37 -39.08 0.52
CA ALA A 12 -17.62 -37.97 1.07
C ALA A 12 -18.41 -36.63 1.03
N GLU A 13 -19.16 -36.38 -0.04
CA GLU A 13 -20.06 -35.21 -0.13
C GLU A 13 -21.11 -35.20 0.96
N ARG A 14 -21.72 -36.37 1.23
CA ARG A 14 -22.70 -36.51 2.31
C ARG A 14 -22.07 -36.43 3.71
N TYR A 15 -20.83 -36.89 3.89
CA TYR A 15 -20.08 -36.72 5.12
C TYR A 15 -19.78 -35.23 5.38
N THR A 16 -19.33 -34.52 4.37
CA THR A 16 -19.14 -33.06 4.42
C THR A 16 -20.44 -32.34 4.79
N ALA A 17 -21.55 -32.71 4.14
CA ALA A 17 -22.86 -32.12 4.43
C ALA A 17 -23.33 -32.36 5.88
N ALA A 18 -23.01 -33.50 6.48
CA ALA A 18 -23.33 -33.78 7.89
C ALA A 18 -22.57 -32.87 8.85
N TRP A 19 -21.29 -32.56 8.57
CA TRP A 19 -20.51 -31.57 9.31
C TRP A 19 -21.13 -30.18 9.20
N CYS A 20 -21.45 -29.73 7.98
CA CYS A 20 -22.06 -28.42 7.75
C CYS A 20 -23.48 -28.30 8.33
N ALA A 21 -24.20 -29.40 8.47
CA ALA A 21 -25.54 -29.43 9.09
C ALA A 21 -25.49 -29.35 10.62
N HIS A 22 -24.30 -29.34 11.24
CA HIS A 22 -24.11 -29.38 12.69
C HIS A 22 -24.84 -30.56 13.35
N ASP A 23 -24.81 -31.72 12.69
CA ASP A 23 -25.42 -32.96 13.20
C ASP A 23 -24.34 -33.99 13.57
N PRO A 24 -23.91 -34.05 14.85
CA PRO A 24 -22.90 -35.00 15.31
C PRO A 24 -23.29 -36.46 15.12
N ALA A 25 -24.59 -36.77 15.22
CA ALA A 25 -25.09 -38.14 15.05
C ALA A 25 -25.03 -38.55 13.57
N ALA A 26 -25.36 -37.63 12.65
CA ALA A 26 -25.22 -37.87 11.22
C ALA A 26 -23.76 -38.09 10.82
N VAL A 27 -22.80 -37.31 11.38
CA VAL A 27 -21.35 -37.52 11.15
C VAL A 27 -20.95 -38.93 11.63
N ALA A 28 -21.33 -39.32 12.84
CA ALA A 28 -20.98 -40.62 13.40
C ALA A 28 -21.62 -41.79 12.63
N ALA A 29 -22.74 -41.58 11.93
CA ALA A 29 -23.41 -42.61 11.12
C ALA A 29 -22.58 -43.07 9.91
N PHE A 30 -21.57 -42.29 9.47
CA PHE A 30 -20.63 -42.69 8.43
C PHE A 30 -19.58 -43.70 8.89
N PHE A 31 -19.49 -43.94 10.19
CA PHE A 31 -18.56 -44.91 10.77
C PHE A 31 -19.27 -46.24 11.08
N SER A 32 -18.52 -47.34 10.97
CA SER A 32 -18.98 -48.66 11.46
C SER A 32 -19.24 -48.60 12.98
N PRO A 33 -20.05 -49.48 13.57
CA PRO A 33 -20.37 -49.44 15.01
C PRO A 33 -19.15 -49.39 15.95
N SER A 34 -18.08 -50.06 15.58
CA SER A 34 -16.79 -50.06 16.28
C SER A 34 -15.72 -49.17 15.62
N GLY A 35 -16.12 -48.33 14.68
CA GLY A 35 -15.18 -47.43 13.95
C GLY A 35 -14.51 -46.43 14.87
N SER A 36 -13.39 -45.88 14.43
CA SER A 36 -12.61 -44.94 15.20
C SER A 36 -12.23 -43.68 14.39
N LEU A 37 -12.12 -42.56 15.09
CA LEU A 37 -11.62 -41.29 14.57
C LEU A 37 -10.56 -40.74 15.50
N SER A 38 -9.38 -40.53 14.99
CA SER A 38 -8.28 -39.85 15.66
C SER A 38 -7.93 -38.52 14.94
N VAL A 39 -7.39 -37.56 15.67
CA VAL A 39 -6.99 -36.25 15.14
C VAL A 39 -5.54 -35.96 15.59
N ASN A 40 -4.66 -35.69 14.63
CA ASN A 40 -3.24 -35.36 14.88
C ASN A 40 -2.53 -36.36 15.82
N GLY A 41 -2.84 -37.66 15.70
CA GLY A 41 -2.23 -38.70 16.53
C GLY A 41 -2.69 -38.74 17.97
N ALA A 42 -3.78 -38.03 18.33
CA ALA A 42 -4.42 -38.13 19.65
C ALA A 42 -5.11 -39.50 19.83
N ALA A 43 -5.45 -39.83 21.08
CA ALA A 43 -6.17 -41.05 21.37
C ALA A 43 -7.51 -41.14 20.56
N PRO A 44 -7.79 -42.25 19.89
CA PRO A 44 -8.94 -42.35 19.00
C PRO A 44 -10.27 -42.33 19.79
N ALA A 45 -11.26 -41.63 19.27
CA ALA A 45 -12.64 -41.75 19.66
C ALA A 45 -13.19 -43.04 19.04
N VAL A 46 -13.47 -44.06 19.86
CA VAL A 46 -13.92 -45.37 19.40
C VAL A 46 -15.42 -45.54 19.55
N GLY A 47 -16.06 -45.94 18.49
CA GLY A 47 -17.52 -46.13 18.41
C GLY A 47 -18.28 -44.82 18.16
N ARG A 48 -19.48 -44.95 17.58
CA ARG A 48 -20.31 -43.84 17.13
C ARG A 48 -20.62 -42.81 18.21
N ALA A 49 -20.80 -43.21 19.47
CA ALA A 49 -21.08 -42.29 20.56
C ALA A 49 -19.90 -41.35 20.86
N ALA A 50 -18.68 -41.92 20.87
CA ALA A 50 -17.46 -41.15 21.08
C ALA A 50 -17.15 -40.22 19.89
N ILE A 51 -17.32 -40.69 18.66
CA ILE A 51 -17.16 -39.90 17.43
C ILE A 51 -18.18 -38.76 17.40
N ALA A 52 -19.44 -38.99 17.75
CA ALA A 52 -20.43 -37.92 17.86
C ALA A 52 -20.05 -36.89 18.94
N GLY A 53 -19.41 -37.33 20.03
CA GLY A 53 -18.86 -36.44 21.06
C GLY A 53 -17.80 -35.49 20.48
N LEU A 54 -16.80 -36.06 19.81
CA LEU A 54 -15.74 -35.29 19.17
C LEU A 54 -16.29 -34.30 18.13
N ALA A 55 -17.22 -34.73 17.27
CA ALA A 55 -17.86 -33.84 16.30
C ALA A 55 -18.65 -32.71 16.98
N ARG A 56 -19.35 -33.01 18.08
CA ARG A 56 -20.06 -31.99 18.88
C ARG A 56 -19.11 -30.94 19.46
N ASP A 57 -17.93 -31.35 19.93
CA ASP A 57 -16.94 -30.43 20.50
C ASP A 57 -16.49 -29.42 19.46
N PHE A 58 -16.19 -29.84 18.23
CA PHE A 58 -15.87 -28.92 17.11
C PHE A 58 -17.05 -28.01 16.77
N MET A 59 -18.26 -28.53 16.64
CA MET A 59 -19.47 -27.76 16.33
C MET A 59 -19.85 -26.78 17.43
N THR A 60 -19.54 -27.10 18.69
CA THR A 60 -19.75 -26.20 19.83
C THR A 60 -18.68 -25.10 19.85
N THR A 61 -17.45 -25.45 19.55
CA THR A 61 -16.34 -24.50 19.48
C THR A 61 -16.53 -23.48 18.33
N PHE A 62 -17.10 -23.94 17.22
CA PHE A 62 -17.36 -23.14 16.02
C PHE A 62 -18.86 -23.24 15.62
N PRO A 63 -19.75 -22.43 16.22
CA PRO A 63 -21.19 -22.49 15.92
C PRO A 63 -21.59 -22.17 14.48
N ASP A 64 -20.69 -21.54 13.70
CA ASP A 64 -20.83 -21.24 12.28
C ASP A 64 -19.92 -22.11 11.39
N LEU A 65 -19.48 -23.28 11.89
CA LEU A 65 -18.58 -24.19 11.20
C LEU A 65 -19.11 -24.58 9.82
N GLN A 66 -18.24 -24.46 8.83
CA GLN A 66 -18.42 -25.00 7.49
C GLN A 66 -17.22 -25.86 7.13
N VAL A 67 -17.46 -27.02 6.53
CA VAL A 67 -16.43 -27.88 5.96
C VAL A 67 -16.58 -27.86 4.44
N LEU A 68 -15.47 -27.64 3.75
CA LEU A 68 -15.37 -27.74 2.30
C LEU A 68 -14.62 -29.03 1.95
N MET A 69 -15.12 -29.82 1.05
CA MET A 69 -14.39 -30.94 0.48
C MET A 69 -13.48 -30.40 -0.64
N ASP A 70 -12.20 -30.41 -0.42
CA ASP A 70 -11.22 -29.90 -1.40
C ASP A 70 -10.89 -30.98 -2.44
N ASP A 71 -10.67 -32.23 -2.01
CA ASP A 71 -10.39 -33.36 -2.89
C ASP A 71 -10.71 -34.71 -2.21
N LEU A 72 -10.77 -35.77 -3.03
CA LEU A 72 -10.93 -37.14 -2.56
C LEU A 72 -10.09 -38.08 -3.43
N ILE A 73 -9.05 -38.66 -2.83
CA ILE A 73 -8.18 -39.64 -3.47
C ILE A 73 -8.63 -41.05 -3.04
N VAL A 74 -9.29 -41.80 -3.92
CA VAL A 74 -9.84 -43.13 -3.63
C VAL A 74 -8.80 -44.20 -3.98
N ARG A 75 -8.62 -45.19 -3.07
CA ARG A 75 -7.83 -46.40 -3.24
C ARG A 75 -8.74 -47.60 -3.03
N GLU A 76 -8.23 -48.83 -3.20
CA GLU A 76 -9.03 -50.05 -3.20
C GLU A 76 -9.91 -50.21 -1.93
N ASN A 77 -9.36 -50.04 -0.73
CA ASN A 77 -10.06 -50.15 0.54
C ASN A 77 -9.88 -48.94 1.46
N SER A 78 -9.39 -47.82 0.92
CA SER A 78 -9.13 -46.59 1.66
C SER A 78 -9.40 -45.37 0.82
N ALA A 79 -9.44 -44.20 1.46
CA ALA A 79 -9.46 -42.93 0.77
C ALA A 79 -8.74 -41.84 1.60
N ALA A 80 -8.12 -40.90 0.92
CA ALA A 80 -7.69 -39.64 1.55
C ALA A 80 -8.72 -38.57 1.21
N TYR A 81 -9.39 -38.07 2.23
CA TYR A 81 -10.39 -37.02 2.15
C TYR A 81 -9.76 -35.69 2.56
N HIS A 82 -9.53 -34.81 1.60
CA HIS A 82 -8.98 -33.48 1.84
C HIS A 82 -10.09 -32.46 2.10
N TRP A 83 -9.91 -31.66 3.13
CA TRP A 83 -10.93 -30.72 3.57
C TRP A 83 -10.34 -29.41 4.07
N THR A 84 -11.16 -28.35 4.00
CA THR A 84 -10.94 -27.07 4.66
C THR A 84 -12.11 -26.79 5.62
N LEU A 85 -11.78 -26.57 6.90
CA LEU A 85 -12.71 -26.11 7.91
C LEU A 85 -12.62 -24.59 8.05
N VAL A 86 -13.77 -23.92 8.04
CA VAL A 86 -13.90 -22.48 8.31
C VAL A 86 -14.92 -22.29 9.43
N GLY A 87 -14.62 -21.42 10.39
CA GLY A 87 -15.56 -21.09 11.46
C GLY A 87 -15.03 -19.97 12.34
N THR A 88 -15.91 -19.42 13.20
CA THR A 88 -15.56 -18.42 14.19
C THR A 88 -15.58 -19.04 15.58
N ASN A 89 -14.50 -18.91 16.33
CA ASN A 89 -14.34 -19.49 17.66
C ASN A 89 -15.17 -18.69 18.69
N THR A 90 -16.50 -18.82 18.63
CA THR A 90 -17.48 -18.13 19.49
C THR A 90 -18.16 -19.07 20.50
N GLY A 91 -17.78 -20.34 20.54
CA GLY A 91 -18.25 -21.28 21.56
C GLY A 91 -17.81 -20.92 22.98
N PRO A 92 -18.22 -21.68 24.00
CA PRO A 92 -17.85 -21.40 25.38
C PRO A 92 -16.35 -21.30 25.59
N GLY A 93 -15.88 -20.15 26.10
CA GLY A 93 -14.44 -19.85 26.27
C GLY A 93 -13.70 -19.49 24.98
N GLY A 94 -14.42 -19.26 23.90
CA GLY A 94 -13.85 -18.93 22.59
C GLY A 94 -13.23 -17.55 22.53
N THR A 95 -12.29 -17.39 21.60
CA THR A 95 -11.52 -16.15 21.39
C THR A 95 -12.23 -15.12 20.52
N GLY A 96 -13.31 -15.51 19.83
CA GLY A 96 -13.99 -14.69 18.83
C GLY A 96 -13.28 -14.63 17.47
N HIS A 97 -12.13 -15.27 17.33
CA HIS A 97 -11.37 -15.26 16.09
C HIS A 97 -11.93 -16.24 15.06
N ARG A 98 -11.85 -15.84 13.80
CA ARG A 98 -12.16 -16.72 12.67
C ARG A 98 -10.95 -17.61 12.39
N VAL A 99 -11.21 -18.89 12.10
CA VAL A 99 -10.21 -19.86 11.66
C VAL A 99 -10.51 -20.38 10.25
N ARG A 100 -9.46 -20.75 9.53
CA ARG A 100 -9.50 -21.44 8.25
C ARG A 100 -8.36 -22.44 8.23
N ILE A 101 -8.65 -23.71 8.46
CA ILE A 101 -7.66 -24.78 8.53
C ILE A 101 -7.93 -25.79 7.44
N SER A 102 -6.88 -26.17 6.70
CA SER A 102 -6.95 -27.27 5.75
C SER A 102 -6.29 -28.51 6.34
N GLY A 103 -6.80 -29.66 6.01
CA GLY A 103 -6.30 -30.94 6.47
C GLY A 103 -6.77 -32.08 5.57
N PHE A 104 -6.50 -33.27 6.02
CA PHE A 104 -7.01 -34.47 5.37
C PHE A 104 -7.31 -35.56 6.41
N GLU A 105 -8.21 -36.46 6.05
CA GLU A 105 -8.47 -37.68 6.79
C GLU A 105 -8.10 -38.89 5.93
N GLU A 106 -7.34 -39.81 6.50
CA GLU A 106 -7.10 -41.14 5.90
C GLU A 106 -8.17 -42.12 6.39
N TRP A 107 -9.03 -42.49 5.47
CA TRP A 107 -10.13 -43.45 5.77
C TRP A 107 -9.76 -44.85 5.38
N THR A 108 -10.00 -45.81 6.29
CA THR A 108 -10.08 -47.23 5.98
C THR A 108 -11.57 -47.64 6.06
N PHE A 109 -12.02 -48.45 5.12
CA PHE A 109 -13.43 -48.87 5.05
C PHE A 109 -13.62 -50.31 5.52
N ALA A 110 -14.70 -50.56 6.27
CA ALA A 110 -15.18 -51.87 6.62
C ALA A 110 -15.94 -52.54 5.46
N ALA A 111 -16.26 -53.81 5.59
CA ALA A 111 -16.99 -54.58 4.59
C ALA A 111 -18.42 -54.05 4.30
N ASP A 112 -19.04 -53.38 5.26
CA ASP A 112 -20.31 -52.70 5.11
C ASP A 112 -20.25 -51.36 4.35
N GLY A 113 -19.05 -50.95 3.92
CA GLY A 113 -18.81 -49.74 3.19
C GLY A 113 -18.71 -48.48 4.03
N LEU A 114 -18.81 -48.60 5.37
CA LEU A 114 -18.60 -47.51 6.31
C LEU A 114 -17.14 -47.36 6.73
N ILE A 115 -16.78 -46.21 7.34
CA ILE A 115 -15.44 -45.95 7.83
C ILE A 115 -15.18 -46.81 9.07
N SER A 116 -14.16 -47.69 9.00
CA SER A 116 -13.69 -48.45 10.16
C SER A 116 -12.64 -47.69 10.94
N GLU A 117 -11.83 -46.87 10.27
CA GLU A 117 -10.81 -46.02 10.87
C GLU A 117 -10.66 -44.74 10.08
N SER A 118 -10.57 -43.60 10.77
CA SER A 118 -10.21 -42.30 10.23
C SER A 118 -9.09 -41.70 11.06
N GLN A 119 -8.04 -41.25 10.36
CA GLN A 119 -6.92 -40.49 10.94
C GLN A 119 -6.89 -39.09 10.33
N GLY A 120 -7.31 -38.12 11.09
CA GLY A 120 -7.33 -36.70 10.69
C GLY A 120 -6.00 -36.01 10.97
N HIS A 121 -5.55 -35.21 10.01
CA HIS A 121 -4.29 -34.48 10.06
C HIS A 121 -4.53 -33.02 9.64
N PHE A 122 -4.01 -32.09 10.43
CA PHE A 122 -3.91 -30.66 10.08
C PHE A 122 -2.75 -30.03 10.85
N ASP A 123 -2.32 -28.84 10.45
CA ASP A 123 -1.28 -28.10 11.16
C ASP A 123 -1.80 -27.58 12.51
N ALA A 124 -1.40 -28.24 13.59
CA ALA A 124 -1.82 -27.87 14.94
C ALA A 124 -1.16 -26.59 15.45
N ALA A 125 -0.02 -26.18 14.88
CA ALA A 125 0.63 -24.92 15.23
C ALA A 125 -0.11 -23.74 14.58
N ASP A 126 -0.46 -23.86 13.30
CA ASP A 126 -1.26 -22.89 12.56
C ASP A 126 -2.67 -22.76 13.18
N TYR A 127 -3.30 -23.90 13.54
CA TYR A 127 -4.59 -23.89 14.23
C TYR A 127 -4.56 -23.09 15.54
N ARG A 128 -3.56 -23.31 16.39
CA ARG A 128 -3.40 -22.55 17.65
C ARG A 128 -3.15 -21.07 17.37
N HIS A 129 -2.29 -20.76 16.42
CA HIS A 129 -2.04 -19.38 16.01
C HIS A 129 -3.32 -18.68 15.56
N GLN A 130 -4.14 -19.34 14.73
CA GLN A 130 -5.39 -18.78 14.26
C GLN A 130 -6.45 -18.64 15.38
N LEU A 131 -6.47 -19.53 16.38
CA LEU A 131 -7.31 -19.35 17.56
C LEU A 131 -6.91 -18.12 18.38
N GLU A 132 -5.63 -17.84 18.50
CA GLU A 132 -5.09 -16.71 19.29
C GLU A 132 -5.15 -15.38 18.53
N HIS A 133 -4.96 -15.39 17.20
CA HIS A 133 -4.73 -14.19 16.39
C HIS A 133 -5.71 -14.04 15.21
N GLY A 134 -6.51 -15.04 14.92
CA GLY A 134 -7.38 -15.10 13.74
C GLY A 134 -6.65 -15.52 12.46
N VAL A 135 -7.42 -15.66 11.38
CA VAL A 135 -6.87 -15.97 10.05
C VAL A 135 -6.12 -14.75 9.52
N THR A 136 -4.84 -14.90 9.30
CA THR A 136 -4.06 -13.87 8.59
C THR A 136 -4.37 -13.97 7.09
N THR A 137 -5.35 -13.22 6.62
CA THR A 137 -5.61 -13.10 5.18
C THR A 137 -4.79 -11.95 4.62
N LEU A 138 -3.95 -12.26 3.63
CA LEU A 138 -3.29 -11.21 2.85
C LEU A 138 -4.38 -10.36 2.15
N ARG A 139 -4.48 -9.09 2.53
CA ARG A 139 -5.42 -8.15 1.93
C ARG A 139 -4.83 -7.61 0.62
N PHE A 140 -5.64 -7.56 -0.42
CA PHE A 140 -5.27 -6.89 -1.66
C PHE A 140 -6.20 -5.69 -1.86
N LEU A 141 -5.64 -4.49 -1.95
CA LEU A 141 -6.37 -3.26 -2.22
C LEU A 141 -5.96 -2.72 -3.58
N ASP A 142 -6.87 -2.73 -4.53
CA ASP A 142 -6.67 -2.12 -5.83
C ASP A 142 -6.73 -0.58 -5.76
N GLU A 143 -6.50 0.10 -6.88
CA GLU A 143 -6.52 1.56 -6.94
C GLU A 143 -7.86 2.16 -6.49
N HIS A 144 -8.97 1.54 -6.86
CA HIS A 144 -10.30 2.02 -6.51
C HIS A 144 -10.53 1.96 -5.00
N GLU A 145 -10.17 0.83 -4.38
CA GLU A 145 -10.26 0.65 -2.94
C GLU A 145 -9.34 1.60 -2.18
N VAL A 146 -8.10 1.78 -2.64
CA VAL A 146 -7.17 2.74 -2.04
C VAL A 146 -7.73 4.17 -2.13
N ARG A 147 -8.24 4.59 -3.29
CA ARG A 147 -8.88 5.91 -3.47
C ARG A 147 -10.07 6.13 -2.54
N SER A 148 -10.91 5.12 -2.36
CA SER A 148 -12.10 5.21 -1.51
C SER A 148 -11.77 5.39 -0.03
N ARG A 149 -10.56 5.00 0.40
CA ARG A 149 -10.10 5.01 1.80
C ARG A 149 -9.21 6.20 2.15
N LEU A 150 -8.51 6.79 1.16
CA LEU A 150 -7.62 7.93 1.40
C LEU A 150 -8.33 9.26 1.16
N ARG A 151 -8.45 10.09 2.21
CA ARG A 151 -8.84 11.49 2.09
C ARG A 151 -7.58 12.34 2.02
N MET A 152 -7.56 13.30 1.11
CA MET A 152 -6.41 14.20 0.98
C MET A 152 -6.17 15.02 2.26
N SER A 153 -7.21 15.44 2.97
CA SER A 153 -7.08 16.13 4.26
C SER A 153 -6.33 15.30 5.30
N ASP A 154 -6.73 14.03 5.45
CA ASP A 154 -6.15 13.12 6.44
C ASP A 154 -4.72 12.72 6.01
N LEU A 155 -4.51 12.60 4.69
CA LEU A 155 -3.20 12.29 4.11
C LEU A 155 -2.20 13.44 4.32
N ILE A 156 -2.62 14.71 4.25
CA ILE A 156 -1.75 15.86 4.55
C ILE A 156 -1.24 15.79 5.99
N GLU A 157 -2.10 15.48 6.95
CA GLU A 157 -1.68 15.34 8.36
C GLU A 157 -0.76 14.13 8.56
N ALA A 158 -1.09 12.99 7.93
CA ALA A 158 -0.23 11.80 7.96
C ALA A 158 1.15 12.07 7.35
N MET A 159 1.22 12.82 6.26
CA MET A 159 2.49 13.19 5.62
C MET A 159 3.32 14.12 6.49
N GLN A 160 2.70 15.10 7.17
CA GLN A 160 3.44 15.93 8.13
C GLN A 160 4.04 15.08 9.25
N GLN A 161 3.27 14.14 9.80
CA GLN A 161 3.78 13.23 10.83
C GLN A 161 4.91 12.34 10.31
N ALA A 162 4.76 11.77 9.11
CA ALA A 162 5.79 10.94 8.45
C ALA A 162 7.13 11.68 8.32
N LEU A 163 7.10 12.92 7.86
CA LEU A 163 8.27 13.78 7.71
C LEU A 163 8.92 14.12 9.05
N VAL A 164 8.12 14.44 10.07
CA VAL A 164 8.61 14.70 11.44
C VAL A 164 9.30 13.48 12.03
N GLU A 165 8.69 12.28 11.88
CA GLU A 165 9.30 11.03 12.33
C GLU A 165 10.64 10.77 11.62
N PHE A 166 10.67 11.00 10.29
CA PHE A 166 11.87 10.82 9.49
C PHE A 166 13.00 11.79 9.87
N SER A 167 12.74 13.09 9.89
CA SER A 167 13.76 14.10 10.20
C SER A 167 14.24 14.04 11.66
N ALA A 168 13.44 13.48 12.55
CA ALA A 168 13.85 13.19 13.94
C ALA A 168 14.69 11.90 14.09
N GLY A 169 14.97 11.18 12.99
CA GLY A 169 15.73 9.94 13.01
C GLY A 169 15.01 8.74 13.64
N ARG A 170 13.69 8.79 13.77
CA ARG A 170 12.88 7.72 14.36
C ARG A 170 12.37 6.68 13.35
N VAL A 171 12.73 6.83 12.09
CA VAL A 171 12.36 5.91 10.99
C VAL A 171 13.58 5.12 10.54
N VAL A 172 13.44 3.82 10.36
CA VAL A 172 14.47 2.98 9.75
C VAL A 172 14.19 2.89 8.25
N GLN A 173 14.92 3.70 7.48
CA GLN A 173 14.74 3.79 6.03
C GLN A 173 16.09 4.03 5.36
N PRO A 174 16.60 3.10 4.51
CA PRO A 174 17.76 3.36 3.67
C PRO A 174 17.39 4.28 2.49
N VAL A 175 18.39 4.88 1.86
CA VAL A 175 18.21 5.48 0.53
C VAL A 175 17.74 4.38 -0.43
N ARG A 176 16.81 4.74 -1.32
CA ARG A 176 16.21 3.77 -2.26
C ARG A 176 17.27 3.02 -3.07
N THR A 177 16.98 1.74 -3.35
CA THR A 177 17.76 0.95 -4.30
C THR A 177 17.10 1.05 -5.67
N VAL A 178 17.87 1.38 -6.71
CA VAL A 178 17.37 1.49 -8.08
C VAL A 178 18.15 0.54 -8.97
N LEU A 179 17.42 -0.37 -9.65
CA LEU A 179 17.95 -1.19 -10.73
C LEU A 179 17.69 -0.46 -12.05
N GLN A 180 18.75 -0.27 -12.84
CA GLN A 180 18.72 0.34 -14.16
C GLN A 180 19.17 -0.69 -15.21
N PRO A 181 18.24 -1.49 -15.79
CA PRO A 181 18.62 -2.50 -16.76
C PRO A 181 19.23 -1.91 -18.06
N GLY A 182 18.96 -0.62 -18.33
CA GLY A 182 19.43 0.08 -19.54
C GLY A 182 18.47 0.00 -20.72
N GLY A 183 18.77 0.77 -21.79
CA GLY A 183 17.91 0.88 -22.96
C GLY A 183 16.50 1.43 -22.64
N GLU A 184 15.48 0.88 -23.26
CA GLU A 184 14.07 1.25 -23.04
C GLU A 184 13.40 0.48 -21.88
N LEU A 185 14.17 -0.34 -21.16
CA LEU A 185 13.63 -1.11 -20.03
C LEU A 185 13.29 -0.18 -18.86
N PRO A 186 12.25 -0.51 -18.07
CA PRO A 186 11.86 0.33 -16.94
C PRO A 186 12.94 0.34 -15.86
N LEU A 187 13.09 1.47 -15.20
CA LEU A 187 13.77 1.53 -13.91
C LEU A 187 12.93 0.77 -12.88
N PHE A 188 13.57 0.04 -11.98
CA PHE A 188 12.89 -0.60 -10.86
C PHE A 188 13.48 -0.10 -9.55
N GLY A 189 12.62 0.48 -8.70
CA GLY A 189 12.97 1.01 -7.39
C GLY A 189 12.40 0.18 -6.25
N LEU A 190 13.23 -0.08 -5.23
CA LEU A 190 12.85 -0.68 -3.96
C LEU A 190 13.00 0.36 -2.85
N MET A 191 11.93 0.64 -2.13
CA MET A 191 11.84 1.68 -1.11
C MET A 191 11.26 1.11 0.21
N PRO A 192 12.08 0.43 1.04
CA PRO A 192 11.62 -0.12 2.31
C PRO A 192 11.62 0.93 3.42
N SER A 193 10.71 0.78 4.39
CA SER A 193 10.69 1.58 5.61
C SER A 193 10.05 0.83 6.77
N PHE A 194 10.57 1.06 7.97
CA PHE A 194 9.96 0.66 9.24
C PHE A 194 9.76 1.89 10.11
N VAL A 195 8.55 2.03 10.63
CA VAL A 195 8.11 3.16 11.47
C VAL A 195 7.72 2.65 12.86
N PRO A 196 8.59 2.76 13.87
CA PRO A 196 8.31 2.22 15.22
C PRO A 196 7.08 2.84 15.89
N SER A 197 6.87 4.16 15.73
CA SER A 197 5.74 4.89 16.35
C SER A 197 4.37 4.53 15.78
N LEU A 198 4.34 3.94 14.56
CA LEU A 198 3.12 3.51 13.86
C LEU A 198 2.98 1.99 13.78
N PRO A 199 3.84 1.21 14.41
CA PRO A 199 4.32 -0.14 14.13
C PRO A 199 3.99 -0.62 12.70
N ALA A 200 4.54 0.06 11.70
CA ALA A 200 4.31 -0.23 10.28
C ALA A 200 5.63 -0.59 9.58
N LEU A 201 5.67 -1.77 8.98
CA LEU A 201 6.78 -2.31 8.21
C LEU A 201 6.32 -2.58 6.78
N GLY A 202 7.07 -2.12 5.80
CA GLY A 202 6.72 -2.40 4.41
C GLY A 202 7.72 -1.86 3.40
N ALA A 203 7.37 -2.03 2.13
CA ALA A 203 8.17 -1.50 1.03
C ALA A 203 7.30 -1.11 -0.15
N LYS A 204 7.63 0.00 -0.82
CA LYS A 204 7.14 0.28 -2.16
C LYS A 204 8.08 -0.33 -3.20
N LEU A 205 7.49 -1.05 -4.14
CA LEU A 205 8.07 -1.54 -5.38
C LEU A 205 7.56 -0.65 -6.50
N VAL A 206 8.44 0.04 -7.22
CA VAL A 206 8.05 1.02 -8.23
C VAL A 206 8.79 0.81 -9.53
N THR A 207 8.10 0.96 -10.66
CA THR A 207 8.73 1.02 -11.98
C THR A 207 8.48 2.36 -12.66
N LEU A 208 9.49 2.87 -13.36
CA LEU A 208 9.40 4.04 -14.22
C LEU A 208 9.74 3.63 -15.65
N CYS A 209 8.79 3.78 -16.56
CA CYS A 209 8.93 3.44 -17.97
C CYS A 209 8.43 4.59 -18.83
N ALA A 210 9.32 5.44 -19.33
CA ALA A 210 8.97 6.59 -20.17
C ALA A 210 8.25 6.15 -21.47
N ALA A 211 8.62 4.99 -22.05
CA ALA A 211 8.02 4.44 -23.28
C ALA A 211 6.53 4.10 -23.12
N ASN A 212 6.03 3.92 -21.90
CA ASN A 212 4.61 3.67 -21.63
C ASN A 212 3.70 4.82 -22.10
N ALA A 213 4.20 6.06 -22.10
CA ALA A 213 3.42 7.21 -22.57
C ALA A 213 2.95 7.06 -24.02
N ALA A 214 3.78 6.47 -24.90
CA ALA A 214 3.43 6.19 -26.30
C ALA A 214 2.47 5.00 -26.45
N ARG A 215 2.38 4.15 -25.42
CA ARG A 215 1.50 2.96 -25.36
C ARG A 215 0.16 3.24 -24.68
N GLY A 216 -0.07 4.47 -24.22
CA GLY A 216 -1.26 4.84 -23.45
C GLY A 216 -1.30 4.26 -22.04
N LEU A 217 -0.18 3.77 -21.53
CA LEU A 217 -0.02 3.26 -20.16
C LEU A 217 0.59 4.33 -19.25
N ASP A 218 0.35 4.19 -17.95
CA ASP A 218 1.00 5.04 -16.96
C ASP A 218 2.52 4.79 -16.96
N THR A 219 3.29 5.86 -16.97
CA THR A 219 4.76 5.79 -16.94
C THR A 219 5.31 5.39 -15.58
N HIS A 220 4.51 5.48 -14.54
CA HIS A 220 4.81 5.11 -13.18
C HIS A 220 3.82 4.03 -12.72
N GLN A 221 4.34 2.87 -12.30
CA GLN A 221 3.56 1.77 -11.74
C GLN A 221 4.17 1.39 -10.40
N ALA A 222 3.35 1.07 -9.41
CA ALA A 222 3.86 0.69 -8.10
C ALA A 222 2.92 -0.24 -7.34
N LEU A 223 3.53 -1.07 -6.48
CA LEU A 223 2.86 -1.82 -5.42
C LEU A 223 3.48 -1.44 -4.07
N ILE A 224 2.68 -1.48 -3.01
CA ILE A 224 3.17 -1.37 -1.64
C ILE A 224 2.81 -2.66 -0.91
N VAL A 225 3.82 -3.29 -0.31
CA VAL A 225 3.66 -4.52 0.48
C VAL A 225 3.84 -4.16 1.94
N MET A 226 2.88 -4.55 2.78
CA MET A 226 2.89 -4.33 4.23
C MET A 226 3.02 -5.65 4.98
N PHE A 227 3.82 -5.64 6.04
CA PHE A 227 4.10 -6.79 6.90
C PHE A 227 3.78 -6.44 8.36
N ASP A 228 3.43 -7.44 9.12
CA ASP A 228 3.40 -7.34 10.57
C ASP A 228 4.84 -7.16 11.09
N PRO A 229 5.15 -6.09 11.84
CA PRO A 229 6.52 -5.80 12.25
C PRO A 229 7.05 -6.73 13.34
N HIS A 230 6.19 -7.48 14.04
CA HIS A 230 6.58 -8.38 15.12
C HIS A 230 6.79 -9.81 14.65
N THR A 231 5.99 -10.23 13.66
CA THR A 231 5.97 -11.62 13.17
C THR A 231 6.58 -11.78 11.78
N GLY A 232 6.68 -10.69 11.01
CA GLY A 232 7.08 -10.71 9.60
C GLY A 232 6.01 -11.26 8.64
N VAL A 233 4.81 -11.53 9.13
CA VAL A 233 3.71 -12.07 8.30
C VAL A 233 3.23 -11.00 7.31
N PRO A 234 3.09 -11.32 6.00
CA PRO A 234 2.52 -10.41 5.02
C PRO A 234 1.07 -10.05 5.38
N GLN A 235 0.74 -8.76 5.46
CA GLN A 235 -0.60 -8.27 5.83
C GLN A 235 -1.40 -7.77 4.64
N ALA A 236 -0.75 -7.04 3.73
CA ALA A 236 -1.43 -6.43 2.60
C ALA A 236 -0.51 -6.17 1.41
N VAL A 237 -1.13 -6.15 0.23
CA VAL A 237 -0.58 -5.58 -1.00
C VAL A 237 -1.55 -4.51 -1.49
N LEU A 238 -1.05 -3.28 -1.69
CA LEU A 238 -1.85 -2.14 -2.12
C LEU A 238 -1.37 -1.62 -3.48
N ASP A 239 -2.28 -1.07 -4.28
CA ASP A 239 -1.89 -0.23 -5.40
C ASP A 239 -1.07 0.95 -4.92
N GLY A 240 0.17 1.05 -5.41
CA GLY A 240 1.12 2.10 -5.01
C GLY A 240 1.11 3.31 -5.96
N ARG A 241 0.45 3.21 -7.13
CA ARG A 241 0.41 4.29 -8.12
C ARG A 241 -0.35 5.49 -7.59
N TYR A 242 -1.59 5.27 -7.15
CA TYR A 242 -2.39 6.37 -6.57
C TYR A 242 -1.81 6.87 -5.25
N ILE A 243 -1.29 5.99 -4.39
CA ILE A 243 -0.63 6.42 -3.15
C ILE A 243 0.53 7.38 -3.49
N THR A 244 1.39 7.03 -4.45
CA THR A 244 2.51 7.90 -4.86
C THR A 244 2.02 9.25 -5.41
N GLU A 245 0.94 9.23 -6.20
CA GLU A 245 0.30 10.45 -6.72
C GLU A 245 -0.16 11.35 -5.57
N ALA A 246 -0.97 10.83 -4.68
CA ALA A 246 -1.64 11.59 -3.63
C ALA A 246 -0.68 12.03 -2.52
N ARG A 247 0.24 11.14 -2.03
CA ARG A 247 1.17 11.49 -0.95
C ARG A 247 2.16 12.58 -1.38
N THR A 248 2.59 12.60 -2.66
CA THR A 248 3.50 13.66 -3.16
C THR A 248 2.84 15.03 -3.09
N ALA A 249 1.57 15.11 -3.50
CA ALA A 249 0.81 16.35 -3.40
C ALA A 249 0.52 16.73 -1.93
N ALA A 250 0.26 15.77 -1.06
CA ALA A 250 0.05 16.01 0.36
C ALA A 250 1.30 16.57 1.05
N VAL A 251 2.49 16.03 0.75
CA VAL A 251 3.77 16.58 1.23
C VAL A 251 3.98 18.02 0.73
N SER A 252 3.65 18.27 -0.54
CA SER A 252 3.70 19.62 -1.13
C SER A 252 2.73 20.59 -0.44
N ALA A 253 1.54 20.11 -0.03
CA ALA A 253 0.61 20.90 0.75
C ALA A 253 1.15 21.22 2.16
N VAL A 254 1.86 20.29 2.81
CA VAL A 254 2.57 20.55 4.07
C VAL A 254 3.60 21.66 3.86
N SER A 255 4.41 21.61 2.78
CA SER A 255 5.39 22.67 2.50
C SER A 255 4.74 24.04 2.29
N ALA A 256 3.64 24.10 1.54
CA ALA A 256 2.88 25.35 1.32
C ALA A 256 2.26 25.88 2.62
N ARG A 257 1.76 24.99 3.49
CA ARG A 257 1.21 25.37 4.81
C ARG A 257 2.26 26.04 5.69
N LEU A 258 3.51 25.59 5.65
CA LEU A 258 4.60 26.08 6.48
C LEU A 258 5.33 27.29 5.86
N LEU A 259 5.49 27.30 4.54
CA LEU A 259 6.45 28.19 3.84
C LEU A 259 5.80 29.18 2.89
N ALA A 260 4.61 28.92 2.35
CA ALA A 260 3.90 29.93 1.57
C ALA A 260 3.38 31.05 2.48
N ARG A 261 3.35 32.29 1.97
CA ARG A 261 2.75 33.42 2.69
C ARG A 261 1.28 33.14 2.99
N ALA A 262 0.79 33.64 4.12
CA ALA A 262 -0.61 33.46 4.53
C ALA A 262 -1.59 34.16 3.55
N ASP A 263 -1.15 35.24 2.91
CA ASP A 263 -1.92 36.04 1.94
C ASP A 263 -1.74 35.57 0.48
N SER A 264 -1.12 34.43 0.24
CA SER A 264 -0.93 33.85 -1.10
C SER A 264 -2.26 33.66 -1.83
N GLN A 265 -2.41 34.20 -3.03
CA GLN A 265 -3.63 34.19 -3.80
C GLN A 265 -3.50 33.60 -5.21
N VAL A 266 -2.29 33.54 -5.76
CA VAL A 266 -2.04 33.08 -7.13
C VAL A 266 -1.20 31.80 -7.08
N LEU A 267 -1.79 30.71 -7.61
CA LEU A 267 -1.13 29.42 -7.79
C LEU A 267 -0.74 29.23 -9.25
N GLY A 268 0.54 28.99 -9.52
CA GLY A 268 1.04 28.59 -10.80
C GLY A 268 1.37 27.09 -10.83
N ILE A 269 0.93 26.36 -11.87
CA ILE A 269 1.21 24.93 -12.05
C ILE A 269 1.88 24.72 -13.41
N LEU A 270 3.10 24.23 -13.40
CA LEU A 270 3.83 23.78 -14.58
C LEU A 270 3.70 22.24 -14.69
N GLY A 271 2.97 21.80 -15.71
CA GLY A 271 2.51 20.42 -15.89
C GLY A 271 1.00 20.32 -15.98
N SER A 272 0.49 19.23 -16.57
CA SER A 272 -0.94 18.96 -16.70
C SER A 272 -1.29 17.48 -16.52
N GLY A 273 -0.36 16.72 -15.93
CA GLY A 273 -0.49 15.29 -15.65
C GLY A 273 -1.18 15.00 -14.31
N VAL A 274 -1.04 13.77 -13.85
CA VAL A 274 -1.61 13.28 -12.57
C VAL A 274 -1.11 14.12 -11.38
N GLN A 275 0.19 14.42 -11.33
CA GLN A 275 0.76 15.24 -10.26
C GLN A 275 0.20 16.65 -10.24
N ALA A 276 0.00 17.29 -11.40
CA ALA A 276 -0.62 18.62 -11.44
C ALA A 276 -2.03 18.63 -10.83
N ARG A 277 -2.83 17.58 -11.07
CA ARG A 277 -4.19 17.44 -10.52
C ARG A 277 -4.17 17.24 -9.01
N SER A 278 -3.38 16.31 -8.53
CA SER A 278 -3.26 16.05 -7.08
C SER A 278 -2.73 17.27 -6.34
N HIS A 279 -1.77 18.01 -6.90
CA HIS A 279 -1.28 19.26 -6.29
C HIS A 279 -2.36 20.35 -6.26
N PHE A 280 -3.16 20.49 -7.33
CA PHE A 280 -4.29 21.42 -7.33
C PHE A 280 -5.27 21.12 -6.19
N GLU A 281 -5.63 19.85 -6.00
CA GLU A 281 -6.51 19.41 -4.92
C GLU A 281 -5.88 19.66 -3.54
N ALA A 282 -4.68 19.18 -3.31
CA ALA A 282 -4.02 19.23 -2.01
C ALA A 282 -3.73 20.67 -1.56
N LEU A 283 -3.22 21.50 -2.47
CA LEU A 283 -2.91 22.91 -2.17
C LEU A 283 -4.17 23.73 -1.92
N GLY A 284 -5.29 23.42 -2.58
CA GLY A 284 -6.59 24.04 -2.35
C GLY A 284 -7.17 23.79 -0.95
N LEU A 285 -6.73 22.73 -0.27
CA LEU A 285 -7.12 22.44 1.13
C LEU A 285 -6.34 23.29 2.16
N VAL A 286 -5.14 23.74 1.82
CA VAL A 286 -4.28 24.49 2.76
C VAL A 286 -4.20 25.99 2.46
N ARG A 287 -4.57 26.42 1.26
CA ARG A 287 -4.62 27.83 0.84
C ARG A 287 -5.81 28.10 -0.07
N LYS A 288 -6.43 29.27 0.06
CA LYS A 288 -7.52 29.71 -0.83
C LYS A 288 -6.94 30.59 -1.94
N PHE A 289 -6.70 30.00 -3.11
CA PHE A 289 -6.22 30.73 -4.28
C PHE A 289 -7.40 31.40 -5.01
N ARG A 290 -7.23 32.66 -5.39
CA ARG A 290 -8.19 33.39 -6.22
C ARG A 290 -7.97 33.13 -7.71
N GLU A 291 -6.74 32.85 -8.08
CA GLU A 291 -6.34 32.56 -9.44
C GLU A 291 -5.43 31.34 -9.48
N VAL A 292 -5.75 30.41 -10.38
CA VAL A 292 -4.89 29.27 -10.69
C VAL A 292 -4.49 29.35 -12.16
N ARG A 293 -3.19 29.37 -12.44
CA ARG A 293 -2.61 29.40 -13.79
C ARG A 293 -1.92 28.08 -14.08
N ALA A 294 -2.05 27.60 -15.30
CA ALA A 294 -1.34 26.39 -15.70
C ALA A 294 -0.74 26.50 -17.09
N TRP A 295 0.36 25.79 -17.28
CA TRP A 295 0.98 25.61 -18.58
C TRP A 295 1.59 24.21 -18.70
N SER A 296 1.56 23.67 -19.94
CA SER A 296 2.20 22.42 -20.32
C SER A 296 2.48 22.46 -21.81
N PRO A 297 3.57 21.84 -22.30
CA PRO A 297 3.87 21.81 -23.73
C PRO A 297 2.83 21.04 -24.54
N ASN A 298 2.06 20.13 -23.89
CA ASN A 298 0.94 19.44 -24.54
C ASN A 298 -0.36 20.22 -24.33
N SER A 299 -0.76 20.98 -25.35
CA SER A 299 -1.95 21.84 -25.28
C SER A 299 -3.24 21.07 -25.04
N ALA A 300 -3.42 19.89 -25.63
CA ALA A 300 -4.62 19.08 -25.41
C ALA A 300 -4.78 18.65 -23.94
N ARG A 301 -3.70 18.20 -23.32
CA ARG A 301 -3.68 17.88 -21.87
C ARG A 301 -3.88 19.12 -21.01
N LEU A 302 -3.27 20.26 -21.41
CA LEU A 302 -3.42 21.52 -20.70
C LEU A 302 -4.90 21.98 -20.68
N TYR A 303 -5.57 21.99 -21.82
CA TYR A 303 -6.99 22.40 -21.89
C TYR A 303 -7.90 21.44 -21.14
N LYS A 304 -7.61 20.12 -21.16
CA LYS A 304 -8.35 19.14 -20.35
C LYS A 304 -8.16 19.39 -18.85
N PHE A 305 -6.94 19.72 -18.42
CA PHE A 305 -6.65 20.09 -17.05
C PHE A 305 -7.39 21.37 -16.64
N ALA A 306 -7.29 22.43 -17.46
CA ALA A 306 -7.95 23.71 -17.22
C ALA A 306 -9.47 23.56 -17.11
N ALA A 307 -10.10 22.80 -17.99
CA ALA A 307 -11.54 22.52 -17.94
C ALA A 307 -11.98 21.78 -16.67
N ALA A 308 -11.15 20.85 -16.18
CA ALA A 308 -11.45 20.05 -15.00
C ALA A 308 -11.23 20.80 -13.67
N THR A 309 -10.36 21.81 -13.64
CA THR A 309 -9.93 22.50 -12.42
C THR A 309 -10.36 23.95 -12.33
N GLY A 310 -10.83 24.55 -13.44
CA GLY A 310 -11.05 25.99 -13.53
C GLY A 310 -9.77 26.81 -13.67
N ALA A 311 -8.60 26.17 -13.83
CA ALA A 311 -7.34 26.86 -14.01
C ALA A 311 -7.30 27.61 -15.35
N ARG A 312 -6.65 28.76 -15.37
CA ARG A 312 -6.39 29.53 -16.59
C ARG A 312 -5.23 28.90 -17.36
N ALA A 313 -5.47 28.42 -18.57
CA ALA A 313 -4.42 27.97 -19.47
C ALA A 313 -3.60 29.19 -19.97
N MET A 314 -2.30 29.16 -19.74
CA MET A 314 -1.36 30.24 -20.11
C MET A 314 -0.57 29.88 -21.36
N ALA A 315 -0.07 30.90 -22.07
CA ALA A 315 0.66 30.73 -23.33
C ALA A 315 2.09 30.16 -23.12
N GLY A 316 2.67 30.28 -21.93
CA GLY A 316 4.02 29.82 -21.62
C GLY A 316 4.28 29.73 -20.12
N ALA A 317 5.38 29.07 -19.76
CA ALA A 317 5.81 28.92 -18.38
C ALA A 317 6.02 30.27 -17.67
N GLU A 318 6.63 31.24 -18.34
CA GLU A 318 6.83 32.60 -17.82
C GLU A 318 5.51 33.24 -17.36
N ALA A 319 4.47 33.14 -18.18
CA ALA A 319 3.16 33.73 -17.84
C ALA A 319 2.47 33.04 -16.64
N VAL A 320 2.83 31.79 -16.34
CA VAL A 320 2.39 31.08 -15.12
C VAL A 320 3.13 31.61 -13.90
N VAL A 321 4.46 31.77 -14.00
CA VAL A 321 5.35 32.05 -12.87
C VAL A 321 5.32 33.53 -12.44
N ARG A 322 5.29 34.47 -13.40
CA ARG A 322 5.31 35.91 -13.08
C ARG A 322 4.13 36.32 -12.20
N GLY A 323 4.46 36.82 -11.01
CA GLY A 323 3.47 37.26 -10.02
C GLY A 323 2.68 36.11 -9.36
N ALA A 324 3.10 34.87 -9.50
CA ALA A 324 2.55 33.76 -8.72
C ALA A 324 3.16 33.74 -7.31
N ASP A 325 2.32 33.48 -6.30
CA ASP A 325 2.75 33.38 -4.90
C ASP A 325 3.25 31.98 -4.56
N VAL A 326 2.63 30.96 -5.16
CA VAL A 326 3.03 29.55 -5.06
C VAL A 326 3.17 28.99 -6.47
N VAL A 327 4.28 28.31 -6.76
CA VAL A 327 4.53 27.69 -8.07
C VAL A 327 4.88 26.22 -7.87
N VAL A 328 4.20 25.35 -8.61
CA VAL A 328 4.49 23.90 -8.66
C VAL A 328 5.14 23.56 -9.99
N ALA A 329 6.34 23.00 -9.94
CA ALA A 329 6.99 22.33 -11.07
C ALA A 329 6.74 20.81 -10.95
N ALA A 330 5.83 20.32 -11.77
CA ALA A 330 5.44 18.89 -11.86
C ALA A 330 5.60 18.42 -13.32
N THR A 331 6.81 18.60 -13.86
CA THR A 331 7.15 18.31 -15.26
C THR A 331 8.13 17.14 -15.37
N ALA A 332 8.29 16.61 -16.56
CA ALA A 332 9.34 15.66 -16.90
C ALA A 332 10.45 16.35 -17.72
N SER A 333 10.66 17.66 -17.49
CA SER A 333 11.68 18.42 -18.21
C SER A 333 13.09 18.10 -17.66
N PRO A 334 14.05 17.75 -18.51
CA PRO A 334 15.44 17.57 -18.08
C PRO A 334 16.18 18.89 -17.87
N THR A 335 15.58 20.02 -18.28
CA THR A 335 16.16 21.38 -18.22
C THR A 335 15.23 22.35 -17.50
N PRO A 336 15.76 23.48 -16.97
CA PRO A 336 15.00 24.44 -16.19
C PRO A 336 13.75 24.95 -16.91
N VAL A 337 12.61 24.85 -16.22
CA VAL A 337 11.30 25.38 -16.65
C VAL A 337 10.88 26.61 -15.84
N ILE A 338 11.58 26.92 -14.75
CA ILE A 338 11.42 28.14 -13.96
C ILE A 338 12.71 28.93 -14.01
N GLN A 339 12.65 30.12 -14.60
CA GLN A 339 13.81 31.01 -14.68
C GLN A 339 13.85 31.97 -13.48
N ASN A 340 15.05 32.36 -13.08
CA ASN A 340 15.29 33.21 -11.91
C ASN A 340 14.54 34.54 -11.96
N ASP A 341 14.56 35.25 -13.09
CA ASP A 341 13.98 36.58 -13.26
C ASP A 341 12.45 36.60 -13.39
N TRP A 342 11.81 35.44 -13.45
CA TRP A 342 10.35 35.31 -13.44
C TRP A 342 9.79 35.28 -12.02
N VAL A 343 10.58 34.88 -11.01
CA VAL A 343 10.14 34.62 -9.65
C VAL A 343 10.24 35.89 -8.80
N SER A 344 9.10 36.31 -8.28
CA SER A 344 8.98 37.47 -7.39
C SER A 344 9.46 37.15 -5.98
N ASP A 345 9.92 38.18 -5.27
CA ASP A 345 10.20 38.09 -3.83
C ASP A 345 8.96 37.55 -3.09
N GLY A 346 9.18 36.70 -2.10
CA GLY A 346 8.13 36.12 -1.28
C GLY A 346 7.43 34.89 -1.87
N ALA A 347 7.79 34.44 -3.08
CA ALA A 347 7.23 33.23 -3.67
C ALA A 347 7.66 31.98 -2.95
N HIS A 348 6.80 30.95 -3.00
CA HIS A 348 7.12 29.59 -2.59
C HIS A 348 7.10 28.66 -3.81
N ILE A 349 8.21 27.98 -4.06
CA ILE A 349 8.38 27.08 -5.20
C ILE A 349 8.38 25.64 -4.71
N ILE A 350 7.60 24.78 -5.35
CA ILE A 350 7.49 23.35 -5.08
C ILE A 350 8.00 22.60 -6.32
N ALA A 351 9.09 21.87 -6.22
CA ALA A 351 9.72 21.17 -7.33
C ALA A 351 9.71 19.66 -7.08
N VAL A 352 8.90 18.94 -7.88
CA VAL A 352 8.68 17.50 -7.70
C VAL A 352 8.98 16.65 -8.94
N GLY A 353 9.30 17.27 -10.09
CA GLY A 353 9.40 16.56 -11.36
C GLY A 353 10.78 15.93 -11.61
N ALA A 354 11.87 16.67 -11.42
CA ALA A 354 13.23 16.17 -11.64
C ALA A 354 13.68 15.32 -10.44
N CYS A 355 13.71 14.00 -10.61
CA CYS A 355 14.09 13.04 -9.57
C CYS A 355 15.39 12.28 -9.90
N LEU A 356 16.10 12.67 -10.96
CA LEU A 356 17.39 12.10 -11.37
C LEU A 356 18.52 13.10 -11.17
N PRO A 357 19.74 12.65 -10.84
CA PRO A 357 20.88 13.54 -10.58
C PRO A 357 21.36 14.29 -11.84
N THR A 358 20.89 13.88 -13.03
CA THR A 358 21.25 14.46 -14.33
C THR A 358 20.24 15.48 -14.86
N GLU A 359 19.11 15.69 -14.17
CA GLU A 359 18.02 16.54 -14.62
C GLU A 359 17.71 17.65 -13.60
N ARG A 360 17.33 18.83 -14.07
CA ARG A 360 16.90 19.94 -13.19
C ARG A 360 15.74 20.72 -13.78
N GLU A 361 14.79 21.12 -12.95
CA GLU A 361 13.64 21.94 -13.32
C GLU A 361 13.82 23.43 -13.00
N LEU A 362 14.80 23.76 -12.17
CA LEU A 362 15.03 25.10 -11.63
C LEU A 362 16.28 25.74 -12.19
N ASP A 363 16.18 27.03 -12.49
CA ASP A 363 17.37 27.87 -12.80
C ASP A 363 18.31 27.87 -11.58
N PRO A 364 19.61 27.58 -11.79
CA PRO A 364 20.60 27.61 -10.71
C PRO A 364 20.70 28.97 -9.98
N ALA A 365 20.49 30.09 -10.68
CA ALA A 365 20.50 31.40 -10.03
C ALA A 365 19.29 31.56 -9.08
N LEU A 366 18.16 30.99 -9.41
CA LEU A 366 16.98 30.93 -8.52
C LEU A 366 17.30 30.09 -7.27
N VAL A 367 17.85 28.89 -7.45
CA VAL A 367 18.23 28.04 -6.32
C VAL A 367 19.22 28.76 -5.41
N ALA A 368 20.26 29.38 -5.99
CA ALA A 368 21.32 30.06 -5.22
C ALA A 368 20.80 31.20 -4.32
N ARG A 369 19.74 31.95 -4.74
CA ARG A 369 19.19 33.07 -3.95
C ARG A 369 18.02 32.66 -3.04
N SER A 370 17.58 31.42 -3.12
CA SER A 370 16.42 30.93 -2.38
C SER A 370 16.85 30.14 -1.15
N ARG A 371 15.98 30.09 -0.16
CA ARG A 371 16.11 29.16 0.95
C ARG A 371 15.61 27.79 0.51
N LEU A 372 16.54 26.82 0.42
CA LEU A 372 16.26 25.47 -0.06
C LEU A 372 15.88 24.54 1.10
N ILE A 373 14.70 23.98 1.02
CA ILE A 373 14.15 22.98 1.94
C ILE A 373 13.94 21.67 1.13
N VAL A 374 14.25 20.55 1.73
CA VAL A 374 14.14 19.22 1.10
C VAL A 374 13.32 18.26 1.95
N ASP A 375 12.90 17.13 1.38
CA ASP A 375 12.32 16.03 2.14
C ASP A 375 13.39 15.22 2.90
N SER A 376 14.59 15.05 2.29
CA SER A 376 15.75 14.39 2.89
C SER A 376 17.04 15.01 2.39
N ARG A 377 17.91 15.46 3.30
CA ARG A 377 19.25 15.95 2.96
C ARG A 377 20.09 14.87 2.27
N ALA A 378 20.09 13.67 2.82
CA ALA A 378 20.87 12.56 2.27
C ALA A 378 20.46 12.20 0.83
N ALA A 379 19.15 12.18 0.56
CA ALA A 379 18.64 11.93 -0.78
C ALA A 379 18.88 13.12 -1.72
N ALA A 380 18.63 14.35 -1.29
CA ALA A 380 18.81 15.54 -2.11
C ALA A 380 20.27 15.73 -2.57
N LEU A 381 21.23 15.48 -1.68
CA LEU A 381 22.66 15.58 -1.96
C LEU A 381 23.20 14.46 -2.89
N LYS A 382 22.39 13.43 -3.14
CA LYS A 382 22.79 12.28 -3.98
C LYS A 382 21.98 12.18 -5.27
N GLU A 383 20.69 12.48 -5.22
CA GLU A 383 19.72 12.12 -6.28
C GLU A 383 19.07 13.32 -6.95
N SER A 384 19.09 14.52 -6.33
CA SER A 384 18.44 15.71 -6.91
C SER A 384 19.37 16.46 -7.84
N GLY A 385 19.09 16.43 -9.15
CA GLY A 385 19.85 17.22 -10.11
C GLY A 385 19.75 18.73 -9.86
N ASP A 386 18.61 19.24 -9.35
CA ASP A 386 18.48 20.65 -8.92
C ASP A 386 19.50 21.03 -7.82
N VAL A 387 19.99 20.05 -7.07
CA VAL A 387 20.96 20.25 -5.98
C VAL A 387 22.38 19.88 -6.43
N VAL A 388 22.58 18.65 -6.93
CA VAL A 388 23.94 18.10 -7.17
C VAL A 388 24.63 18.74 -8.36
N ILE A 389 23.89 19.14 -9.43
CA ILE A 389 24.48 19.79 -10.59
C ILE A 389 25.08 21.16 -10.18
N GLY A 390 24.35 21.97 -9.43
CA GLY A 390 24.85 23.27 -8.98
C GLY A 390 26.00 23.16 -7.99
N MET A 391 26.04 22.09 -7.16
CA MET A 391 27.21 21.77 -6.33
C MET A 391 28.44 21.44 -7.20
N ALA A 392 28.27 20.62 -8.22
CA ALA A 392 29.34 20.27 -9.16
C ALA A 392 29.83 21.51 -9.97
N GLU A 393 28.92 22.44 -10.25
CA GLU A 393 29.23 23.73 -10.87
C GLU A 393 29.88 24.72 -9.89
N GLY A 394 30.06 24.37 -8.61
CA GLY A 394 30.63 25.24 -7.57
C GLY A 394 29.74 26.41 -7.15
N ARG A 395 28.46 26.39 -7.42
CA ARG A 395 27.52 27.47 -7.10
C ARG A 395 27.12 27.51 -5.63
N TRP A 396 27.08 26.35 -4.96
CA TRP A 396 26.82 26.22 -3.54
C TRP A 396 27.44 24.95 -2.97
N THR A 397 27.49 24.87 -1.65
CA THR A 397 27.93 23.70 -0.88
C THR A 397 26.74 22.94 -0.33
N PRO A 398 26.92 21.74 0.26
CA PRO A 398 25.85 21.00 0.95
C PRO A 398 25.11 21.81 2.02
N ALA A 399 25.75 22.81 2.63
CA ALA A 399 25.16 23.71 3.61
C ALA A 399 24.05 24.62 3.05
N HIS A 400 23.91 24.70 1.73
CA HIS A 400 22.81 25.44 1.09
C HIS A 400 21.44 24.77 1.34
N VAL A 401 21.39 23.47 1.62
CA VAL A 401 20.18 22.78 2.09
C VAL A 401 19.90 23.24 3.53
N ALA A 402 19.02 24.22 3.66
CA ALA A 402 18.78 24.91 4.93
C ALA A 402 18.04 24.05 5.95
N ALA A 403 17.08 23.22 5.51
CA ALA A 403 16.28 22.38 6.39
C ALA A 403 15.72 21.15 5.67
N GLU A 404 15.35 20.12 6.43
CA GLU A 404 14.36 19.13 6.01
C GLU A 404 12.96 19.61 6.38
N LEU A 405 11.95 19.26 5.58
CA LEU A 405 10.57 19.70 5.81
C LEU A 405 10.00 19.17 7.14
N GLY A 406 10.47 17.99 7.57
CA GLY A 406 10.07 17.38 8.86
C GLY A 406 10.62 18.11 10.09
N GLU A 407 11.58 19.00 9.93
CA GLU A 407 12.04 19.93 11.00
C GLU A 407 11.02 21.08 11.22
N LEU A 408 9.93 21.09 10.46
CA LEU A 408 8.88 22.10 10.47
C LEU A 408 9.38 23.53 10.30
N PRO A 409 10.20 23.82 9.28
CA PRO A 409 10.75 25.15 9.06
C PRO A 409 9.62 26.14 8.74
N THR A 410 9.69 27.33 9.32
CA THR A 410 8.77 28.43 9.00
C THR A 410 9.45 29.48 8.13
N ARG A 411 8.66 30.27 7.43
CA ARG A 411 9.15 31.43 6.67
C ARG A 411 9.82 32.42 7.60
N GLN A 412 11.00 32.94 7.21
CA GLN A 412 11.79 33.87 8.05
C GLN A 412 11.40 35.34 7.84
N ASN A 413 11.02 35.70 6.61
CA ASN A 413 10.55 37.04 6.28
C ASN A 413 9.62 37.05 5.05
N PRO A 414 8.80 38.09 4.86
CA PRO A 414 7.81 38.13 3.77
C PRO A 414 8.40 38.13 2.36
N ARG A 415 9.66 38.60 2.18
CA ARG A 415 10.33 38.68 0.89
C ARG A 415 11.16 37.46 0.55
N GLU A 416 11.37 36.56 1.49
CA GLU A 416 12.13 35.34 1.29
C GLU A 416 11.51 34.48 0.18
N ILE A 417 12.33 34.00 -0.77
CA ILE A 417 11.93 32.96 -1.70
C ILE A 417 12.29 31.63 -1.07
N THR A 418 11.32 30.74 -0.99
CA THR A 418 11.52 29.39 -0.48
C THR A 418 11.32 28.37 -1.57
N ILE A 419 12.20 27.38 -1.65
CA ILE A 419 12.08 26.22 -2.53
C ILE A 419 11.89 24.98 -1.66
N PHE A 420 10.85 24.21 -1.92
CA PHE A 420 10.73 22.86 -1.44
C PHE A 420 11.03 21.89 -2.58
N LYS A 421 12.13 21.14 -2.47
CA LYS A 421 12.49 20.07 -3.40
C LYS A 421 12.15 18.72 -2.78
N SER A 422 11.25 17.99 -3.44
CA SER A 422 10.84 16.65 -3.03
C SER A 422 11.35 15.59 -4.00
N LEU A 423 11.86 14.51 -3.44
CA LEU A 423 12.24 13.28 -4.15
C LEU A 423 11.31 12.11 -3.76
N GLY A 424 10.60 12.26 -2.64
CA GLY A 424 9.70 11.28 -2.07
C GLY A 424 10.42 10.22 -1.24
N LEU A 425 9.87 9.92 -0.09
CA LEU A 425 10.43 8.99 0.90
C LEU A 425 9.57 7.75 1.03
N ALA A 426 10.19 6.60 1.37
CA ALA A 426 9.45 5.37 1.62
C ALA A 426 8.50 5.50 2.82
N VAL A 427 8.88 6.23 3.85
CA VAL A 427 8.04 6.49 5.02
C VAL A 427 6.69 7.11 4.65
N GLU A 428 6.67 8.00 3.65
CA GLU A 428 5.44 8.62 3.16
C GLU A 428 4.49 7.58 2.56
N ASP A 429 5.04 6.62 1.80
CA ASP A 429 4.29 5.53 1.20
C ASP A 429 3.72 4.58 2.27
N ILE A 430 4.51 4.27 3.33
CA ILE A 430 4.10 3.39 4.42
C ILE A 430 3.03 4.05 5.30
N PHE A 431 3.14 5.35 5.61
CA PHE A 431 2.09 6.09 6.33
C PHE A 431 0.78 6.12 5.53
N ALA A 432 0.86 6.37 4.21
CA ALA A 432 -0.32 6.37 3.35
C ALA A 432 -0.98 4.98 3.25
N ALA A 433 -0.17 3.91 3.11
CA ALA A 433 -0.66 2.54 3.07
C ALA A 433 -1.32 2.14 4.41
N HIS A 434 -0.70 2.48 5.55
CA HIS A 434 -1.28 2.25 6.87
C HIS A 434 -2.61 2.99 7.04
N LEU A 435 -2.69 4.24 6.61
CA LEU A 435 -3.93 5.04 6.65
C LEU A 435 -5.04 4.38 5.81
N ALA A 436 -4.72 3.90 4.60
CA ALA A 436 -5.67 3.20 3.73
C ALA A 436 -6.16 1.86 4.35
N LEU A 437 -5.29 1.15 5.07
CA LEU A 437 -5.65 -0.09 5.76
C LEU A 437 -6.52 0.13 6.99
N SER A 438 -6.35 1.27 7.67
CA SER A 438 -7.07 1.63 8.90
C SER A 438 -8.46 2.20 8.63
N HIS A 439 -8.70 2.78 7.47
CA HIS A 439 -10.00 3.35 7.12
C HIS A 439 -10.92 2.33 6.44
N ALA A 440 -12.22 2.39 6.74
CA ALA A 440 -13.24 1.68 5.98
C ALA A 440 -13.39 2.29 4.58
N ALA A 441 -13.71 1.45 3.58
CA ALA A 441 -14.09 1.95 2.26
C ALA A 441 -15.37 2.81 2.39
N ARG A 442 -15.41 3.90 1.62
CA ARG A 442 -16.65 4.70 1.49
C ARG A 442 -17.61 4.03 0.51
N PRO A 443 -18.91 4.13 0.76
CA PRO A 443 -19.90 3.68 -0.20
C PRO A 443 -19.85 4.46 -1.52
#